data_3e350cffecd3fff7fecd167dada845f5
#
_entry.id   3e350cffecd3fff7fecd167dada845f5
#
_cell.length_a   1.000
_cell.length_b   1.000
_cell.length_c   1.000
_cell.angle_alpha   90.00
_cell.angle_beta   90.00
_cell.angle_gamma   90.00
#
_symmetry.space_group_name_H-M   'P 1'
#
loop_
_entity.id
_entity.type
_entity.pdbx_description
1 polymer ?
#
loop_
_entity_poly.entity_id
_entity_poly.type
_entity_poly.pdbx_seq_one_letter_code
_entity_poly.pdbx_strand_id
1 'polypeptide(L)'
;TYSYMLTDNLSGGLTGNFICSRYGSMTSIAIGVDLGLLYSSPENGFSAGLAALNLGGQIKAFENTFQKMPFDLVAGMSFRLSHAPLRFSLSMDNLTRWDKSDYHFAQEADPRFGDIFIRHISAGVDILLTDRIYVAAGMNMRNRIELSGEGKKGLTGITLGTGLRLGRVMFDLSFGKYQVSESSLICNFAFNI
;
A
#
# COMPACT_ATOMS: atom_id res chain seq x y z
N THR A 1 -4.08 -3.89 16.11
CA THR A 1 -4.93 -4.50 15.08
C THR A 1 -5.71 -5.64 15.68
N TYR A 2 -6.98 -5.71 15.37
CA TYR A 2 -7.88 -6.81 15.71
C TYR A 2 -8.54 -7.31 14.41
N SER A 3 -8.62 -8.61 14.22
CA SER A 3 -9.28 -9.22 13.07
C SER A 3 -10.23 -10.34 13.52
N TYR A 4 -11.34 -10.46 12.82
CA TYR A 4 -12.38 -11.44 13.11
C TYR A 4 -12.90 -12.06 11.82
N MET A 5 -13.11 -13.36 11.80
CA MET A 5 -13.74 -14.08 10.69
C MET A 5 -15.26 -13.91 10.78
N LEU A 6 -15.83 -13.23 9.79
CA LEU A 6 -17.28 -13.01 9.68
C LEU A 6 -17.98 -14.22 9.08
N THR A 7 -17.33 -14.86 8.10
CA THR A 7 -17.71 -16.14 7.50
C THR A 7 -16.45 -16.94 7.18
N ASP A 8 -16.59 -18.17 6.67
CA ASP A 8 -15.45 -19.02 6.30
C ASP A 8 -14.50 -18.35 5.28
N ASN A 9 -15.03 -17.44 4.47
CA ASN A 9 -14.27 -16.77 3.40
C ASN A 9 -14.14 -15.25 3.58
N LEU A 10 -14.82 -14.66 4.56
CA LEU A 10 -14.83 -13.22 4.77
C LEU A 10 -14.32 -12.88 6.17
N SER A 11 -13.32 -12.03 6.26
CA SER A 11 -12.81 -11.49 7.51
C SER A 11 -12.89 -9.97 7.55
N GLY A 12 -13.13 -9.43 8.74
CA GLY A 12 -13.09 -8.01 9.03
C GLY A 12 -11.90 -7.67 9.92
N GLY A 13 -11.36 -6.47 9.76
CA GLY A 13 -10.24 -5.98 10.55
C GLY A 13 -10.43 -4.55 11.02
N LEU A 14 -9.90 -4.26 12.19
CA LEU A 14 -9.86 -2.95 12.81
C LEU A 14 -8.43 -2.68 13.32
N THR A 15 -7.87 -1.54 12.97
CA THR A 15 -6.56 -1.09 13.49
C THR A 15 -6.70 0.28 14.12
N GLY A 16 -6.23 0.44 15.35
CA GLY A 16 -6.08 1.76 15.98
C GLY A 16 -4.66 2.29 15.76
N ASN A 17 -4.57 3.53 15.31
CA ASN A 17 -3.32 4.23 15.03
C ASN A 17 -3.16 5.40 15.99
N PHE A 18 -2.04 5.48 16.68
CA PHE A 18 -1.63 6.61 17.49
C PHE A 18 -0.35 7.21 16.91
N ILE A 19 -0.41 8.47 16.56
CA ILE A 19 0.70 9.18 15.93
C ILE A 19 1.11 10.34 16.83
N CYS A 20 2.37 10.36 17.23
CA CYS A 20 2.97 11.46 17.96
C CYS A 20 4.16 12.00 17.17
N SER A 21 4.08 13.25 16.78
CA SER A 21 5.12 13.94 16.03
C SER A 21 5.66 15.09 16.85
N ARG A 22 7.00 15.22 16.92
CA ARG A 22 7.67 16.32 17.61
C ARG A 22 8.62 17.03 16.65
N TYR A 23 8.50 18.35 16.62
CA TYR A 23 9.40 19.21 15.86
C TYR A 23 9.88 20.37 16.76
N GLY A 24 11.15 20.32 17.14
CA GLY A 24 11.71 21.26 18.14
C GLY A 24 10.97 21.17 19.48
N SER A 25 10.36 22.28 19.91
CA SER A 25 9.54 22.37 21.13
C SER A 25 8.05 22.04 20.90
N MET A 26 7.62 21.90 19.65
CA MET A 26 6.22 21.65 19.30
C MET A 26 5.93 20.16 19.21
N THR A 27 4.74 19.76 19.67
CA THR A 27 4.28 18.37 19.62
C THR A 27 2.88 18.32 19.04
N SER A 28 2.67 17.43 18.07
CA SER A 28 1.38 17.08 17.50
C SER A 28 1.01 15.66 17.86
N ILE A 29 -0.26 15.42 18.16
CA ILE A 29 -0.82 14.09 18.45
C ILE A 29 -2.03 13.87 17.57
N ALA A 30 -2.10 12.70 16.93
CA ALA A 30 -3.24 12.28 16.13
C ALA A 30 -3.67 10.84 16.51
N ILE A 31 -4.97 10.59 16.38
CA ILE A 31 -5.55 9.27 16.50
C ILE A 31 -6.31 8.97 15.22
N GLY A 32 -6.15 7.75 14.72
CA GLY A 32 -6.83 7.24 13.55
C GLY A 32 -7.28 5.80 13.73
N VAL A 33 -8.25 5.40 12.94
CA VAL A 33 -8.74 4.03 12.87
C VAL A 33 -8.75 3.60 11.41
N ASP A 34 -8.28 2.38 11.15
CA ASP A 34 -8.40 1.74 9.85
C ASP A 34 -9.41 0.59 9.95
N LEU A 35 -10.25 0.46 8.94
CA LEU A 35 -11.22 -0.61 8.79
C LEU A 35 -10.89 -1.40 7.53
N GLY A 36 -10.97 -2.73 7.60
CA GLY A 36 -10.69 -3.59 6.47
C GLY A 36 -11.67 -4.74 6.36
N LEU A 37 -11.95 -5.13 5.12
CA LEU A 37 -12.67 -6.36 4.76
C LEU A 37 -11.79 -7.15 3.79
N LEU A 38 -11.67 -8.45 4.03
CA LEU A 38 -10.92 -9.37 3.18
C LEU A 38 -11.78 -10.60 2.88
N TYR A 39 -12.06 -10.79 1.62
CA TYR A 39 -12.58 -12.04 1.08
C TYR A 39 -11.42 -12.90 0.61
N SER A 40 -11.40 -14.18 0.99
CA SER A 40 -10.39 -15.15 0.57
C SER A 40 -11.05 -16.49 0.23
N SER A 41 -10.75 -16.98 -0.97
CA SER A 41 -11.16 -18.31 -1.44
C SER A 41 -9.90 -19.13 -1.71
N PRO A 42 -9.40 -19.89 -0.71
CA PRO A 42 -8.17 -20.68 -0.85
C PRO A 42 -8.26 -21.73 -1.97
N GLU A 43 -9.44 -22.31 -2.18
CA GLU A 43 -9.69 -23.32 -3.21
C GLU A 43 -9.43 -22.79 -4.63
N ASN A 44 -9.84 -21.54 -4.88
CA ASN A 44 -9.68 -20.89 -6.17
C ASN A 44 -8.41 -20.05 -6.27
N GLY A 45 -7.65 -19.94 -5.17
CA GLY A 45 -6.47 -19.08 -5.10
C GLY A 45 -6.77 -17.58 -5.21
N PHE A 46 -8.02 -17.16 -5.03
CA PHE A 46 -8.46 -15.77 -5.18
C PHE A 46 -8.63 -15.09 -3.82
N SER A 47 -8.19 -13.84 -3.73
CA SER A 47 -8.48 -12.96 -2.60
C SER A 47 -8.79 -11.56 -3.10
N ALA A 48 -9.71 -10.88 -2.42
CA ALA A 48 -10.05 -9.48 -2.68
C ALA A 48 -10.27 -8.75 -1.35
N GLY A 49 -9.81 -7.51 -1.27
CA GLY A 49 -9.89 -6.70 -0.05
C GLY A 49 -10.27 -5.26 -0.32
N LEU A 50 -10.89 -4.65 0.68
CA LEU A 50 -11.22 -3.24 0.74
C LEU A 50 -10.81 -2.69 2.10
N ALA A 51 -10.16 -1.55 2.13
CA ALA A 51 -9.77 -0.89 3.37
C ALA A 51 -10.07 0.60 3.33
N ALA A 52 -10.60 1.12 4.46
CA ALA A 52 -10.73 2.53 4.74
C ALA A 52 -9.67 2.91 5.77
N LEU A 53 -8.75 3.78 5.38
CA LEU A 53 -7.55 4.12 6.14
C LEU A 53 -7.65 5.52 6.73
N ASN A 54 -7.04 5.71 7.90
CA ASN A 54 -6.87 7.01 8.54
C ASN A 54 -8.19 7.73 8.86
N LEU A 55 -9.21 6.99 9.30
CA LEU A 55 -10.45 7.56 9.84
C LEU A 55 -10.13 8.22 11.18
N GLY A 56 -9.83 9.53 11.17
CA GLY A 56 -9.43 10.23 12.40
C GLY A 56 -8.91 11.64 12.17
N GLY A 57 -8.21 12.16 13.16
CA GLY A 57 -7.68 13.52 13.12
C GLY A 57 -6.68 13.81 14.23
N GLN A 58 -6.14 15.02 14.22
CA GLN A 58 -5.28 15.51 15.28
C GLN A 58 -6.11 15.84 16.53
N ILE A 59 -5.62 15.42 17.68
CA ILE A 59 -6.11 15.83 19.00
C ILE A 59 -5.34 17.06 19.48
N LYS A 60 -4.04 17.09 19.16
CA LYS A 60 -3.16 18.22 19.44
C LYS A 60 -2.44 18.61 18.16
N ALA A 61 -2.63 19.84 17.73
CA ALA A 61 -1.96 20.39 16.54
C ALA A 61 -0.64 21.09 16.88
N PHE A 62 0.23 21.26 15.90
CA PHE A 62 1.27 22.28 15.94
C PHE A 62 0.57 23.65 15.86
N GLU A 63 0.91 24.66 16.51
CA GLU A 63 0.44 26.06 16.35
C GLU A 63 -1.09 26.24 16.21
N ASN A 64 -1.91 25.44 16.89
CA ASN A 64 -3.38 25.51 16.88
C ASN A 64 -4.07 25.32 15.52
N THR A 65 -3.36 24.89 14.48
CA THR A 65 -3.94 24.55 13.19
C THR A 65 -4.16 23.04 13.08
N PHE A 66 -5.42 22.61 13.25
CA PHE A 66 -5.78 21.21 13.17
C PHE A 66 -5.82 20.73 11.71
N GLN A 67 -5.10 19.65 11.43
CA GLN A 67 -5.12 18.97 10.14
C GLN A 67 -5.93 17.68 10.24
N LYS A 68 -6.76 17.43 9.24
CA LYS A 68 -7.43 16.13 9.10
C LYS A 68 -6.38 15.09 8.70
N MET A 69 -6.52 13.86 9.21
CA MET A 69 -5.74 12.76 8.68
C MET A 69 -6.11 12.51 7.22
N PRO A 70 -5.14 12.12 6.38
CA PRO A 70 -5.39 11.83 4.97
C PRO A 70 -6.21 10.54 4.85
N PHE A 71 -7.53 10.67 4.92
CA PHE A 71 -8.45 9.56 4.69
C PHE A 71 -8.23 8.97 3.31
N ASP A 72 -8.17 7.66 3.22
CA ASP A 72 -8.04 6.96 1.96
C ASP A 72 -8.89 5.69 1.91
N LEU A 73 -9.35 5.34 0.70
CA LEU A 73 -9.94 4.05 0.36
C LEU A 73 -8.97 3.29 -0.54
N VAL A 74 -8.71 2.05 -0.17
CA VAL A 74 -7.84 1.14 -0.90
C VAL A 74 -8.60 -0.13 -1.23
N ALA A 75 -8.52 -0.57 -2.47
CA ALA A 75 -9.06 -1.84 -2.91
C ALA A 75 -7.94 -2.70 -3.52
N GLY A 76 -8.04 -4.00 -3.39
CA GLY A 76 -7.05 -4.90 -3.96
C GLY A 76 -7.59 -6.28 -4.23
N MET A 77 -6.93 -6.98 -5.13
CA MET A 77 -7.20 -8.39 -5.41
C MET A 77 -5.90 -9.13 -5.68
N SER A 78 -5.88 -10.41 -5.39
CA SER A 78 -4.80 -11.30 -5.78
C SER A 78 -5.31 -12.63 -6.27
N PHE A 79 -4.54 -13.25 -7.16
CA PHE A 79 -4.85 -14.54 -7.73
C PHE A 79 -3.60 -15.41 -7.78
N ARG A 80 -3.65 -16.56 -7.12
CA ARG A 80 -2.60 -17.57 -7.13
C ARG A 80 -2.94 -18.64 -8.17
N LEU A 81 -2.01 -18.91 -9.07
CA LEU A 81 -2.16 -19.96 -10.06
C LEU A 81 -2.07 -21.35 -9.40
N SER A 82 -2.99 -22.25 -9.75
CA SER A 82 -3.03 -23.62 -9.19
C SER A 82 -1.88 -24.49 -9.69
N HIS A 83 -1.40 -24.25 -10.92
CA HIS A 83 -0.41 -25.09 -11.60
C HIS A 83 0.96 -24.40 -11.77
N ALA A 84 1.15 -23.22 -11.22
CA ALA A 84 2.41 -22.50 -11.25
C ALA A 84 2.66 -21.79 -9.91
N PRO A 85 3.90 -21.64 -9.47
CA PRO A 85 4.24 -20.99 -8.23
C PRO A 85 4.17 -19.45 -8.36
N LEU A 86 3.08 -18.95 -8.96
CA LEU A 86 2.90 -17.54 -9.24
C LEU A 86 1.63 -17.01 -8.57
N ARG A 87 1.75 -15.83 -7.99
CA ARG A 87 0.61 -15.03 -7.51
C ARG A 87 0.68 -13.64 -8.13
N PHE A 88 -0.39 -13.23 -8.77
CA PHE A 88 -0.57 -11.88 -9.29
C PHE A 88 -1.37 -11.06 -8.28
N SER A 89 -1.03 -9.80 -8.15
CA SER A 89 -1.73 -8.85 -7.31
C SER A 89 -1.99 -7.55 -8.07
N LEU A 90 -3.15 -6.97 -7.82
CA LEU A 90 -3.55 -5.67 -8.32
C LEU A 90 -4.16 -4.90 -7.16
N SER A 91 -3.75 -3.67 -6.96
CA SER A 91 -4.34 -2.77 -5.97
C SER A 91 -4.59 -1.40 -6.55
N MET A 92 -5.58 -0.74 -5.97
CA MET A 92 -5.92 0.65 -6.24
C MET A 92 -5.91 1.41 -4.93
N ASP A 93 -5.16 2.48 -4.87
CA ASP A 93 -5.02 3.37 -3.74
C ASP A 93 -5.49 4.79 -4.08
N ASN A 94 -5.64 5.63 -3.07
CA ASN A 94 -6.13 7.00 -3.21
C ASN A 94 -7.52 7.12 -3.88
N LEU A 95 -8.40 6.15 -3.69
CA LEU A 95 -9.72 6.12 -4.32
C LEU A 95 -10.65 7.27 -3.89
N THR A 96 -10.25 8.07 -2.91
CA THR A 96 -10.95 9.29 -2.47
C THR A 96 -10.48 10.55 -3.18
N ARG A 97 -9.43 10.46 -4.03
CA ARG A 97 -8.77 11.61 -4.66
C ARG A 97 -8.80 11.48 -6.18
N TRP A 98 -9.77 12.11 -6.79
CA TRP A 98 -9.96 12.10 -8.25
C TRP A 98 -9.81 13.48 -8.88
N ASP A 99 -9.46 14.50 -8.07
CA ASP A 99 -9.23 15.84 -8.58
C ASP A 99 -7.87 15.91 -9.29
N LYS A 100 -7.82 16.63 -10.41
CA LYS A 100 -6.61 16.88 -11.17
C LYS A 100 -5.51 17.56 -10.34
N SER A 101 -5.90 18.37 -9.36
CA SER A 101 -5.00 19.08 -8.45
C SER A 101 -4.23 18.17 -7.49
N ASP A 102 -4.71 16.94 -7.27
CA ASP A 102 -4.05 15.96 -6.40
C ASP A 102 -2.85 15.28 -7.06
N TYR A 103 -2.61 15.52 -8.35
CA TYR A 103 -1.61 14.83 -9.15
C TYR A 103 -0.71 15.81 -9.90
N HIS A 104 0.55 15.40 -10.11
CA HIS A 104 1.50 16.17 -10.89
C HIS A 104 1.39 15.83 -12.38
N PHE A 105 1.03 16.83 -13.17
CA PHE A 105 1.02 16.77 -14.64
C PHE A 105 2.04 17.76 -15.20
N ALA A 106 2.54 17.50 -16.42
CA ALA A 106 3.31 18.50 -17.15
C ALA A 106 2.45 19.76 -17.37
N GLN A 107 3.07 20.95 -17.30
CA GLN A 107 2.37 22.23 -17.24
C GLN A 107 1.36 22.50 -18.38
N GLU A 108 1.50 21.82 -19.53
CA GLU A 108 0.64 21.99 -20.70
C GLU A 108 -0.35 20.83 -20.93
N ALA A 109 -0.38 19.85 -20.04
CA ALA A 109 -1.22 18.68 -20.23
C ALA A 109 -2.63 18.93 -19.69
N ASP A 110 -3.66 18.72 -20.53
CA ASP A 110 -5.04 18.55 -20.06
C ASP A 110 -5.28 17.05 -19.79
N PRO A 111 -5.19 16.62 -18.51
CA PRO A 111 -5.24 15.20 -18.18
C PRO A 111 -6.63 14.62 -18.43
N ARG A 112 -6.66 13.49 -19.11
CA ARG A 112 -7.88 12.71 -19.33
C ARG A 112 -8.16 11.86 -18.08
N PHE A 113 -9.41 11.41 -17.93
CA PHE A 113 -9.79 10.51 -16.85
C PHE A 113 -8.88 9.27 -16.75
N GLY A 114 -8.48 8.70 -17.90
CA GLY A 114 -7.56 7.56 -17.92
C GLY A 114 -6.17 7.85 -17.33
N ASP A 115 -5.69 9.08 -17.46
CA ASP A 115 -4.40 9.50 -16.93
C ASP A 115 -4.43 9.60 -15.38
N ILE A 116 -5.59 9.95 -14.84
CA ILE A 116 -5.83 9.93 -13.38
C ILE A 116 -6.02 8.49 -12.91
N PHE A 117 -6.88 7.72 -13.60
CA PHE A 117 -7.20 6.34 -13.24
C PHE A 117 -5.95 5.46 -13.13
N ILE A 118 -5.03 5.53 -14.09
CA ILE A 118 -3.81 4.71 -14.07
C ILE A 118 -2.90 5.00 -12.86
N ARG A 119 -2.95 6.23 -12.30
CA ARG A 119 -2.16 6.61 -11.13
C ARG A 119 -2.66 5.98 -9.84
N HIS A 120 -3.87 5.46 -9.82
CA HIS A 120 -4.39 4.71 -8.68
C HIS A 120 -3.91 3.26 -8.65
N ILE A 121 -3.33 2.76 -9.76
CA ILE A 121 -3.04 1.34 -9.95
C ILE A 121 -1.63 0.99 -9.47
N SER A 122 -1.55 -0.07 -8.68
CA SER A 122 -0.31 -0.79 -8.39
C SER A 122 -0.49 -2.25 -8.75
N ALA A 123 0.51 -2.84 -9.40
CA ALA A 123 0.49 -4.24 -9.80
C ALA A 123 1.72 -4.97 -9.27
N GLY A 124 1.57 -6.26 -8.98
CA GLY A 124 2.66 -7.09 -8.47
C GLY A 124 2.55 -8.53 -8.93
N VAL A 125 3.69 -9.19 -8.90
CA VAL A 125 3.83 -10.64 -9.10
C VAL A 125 4.76 -11.21 -8.05
N ASP A 126 4.34 -12.32 -7.44
CA ASP A 126 5.16 -13.08 -6.53
C ASP A 126 5.46 -14.45 -7.13
N ILE A 127 6.71 -14.86 -7.01
CA ILE A 127 7.19 -16.21 -7.32
C ILE A 127 7.32 -16.93 -5.98
N LEU A 128 6.48 -17.94 -5.76
CA LEU A 128 6.42 -18.73 -4.53
C LEU A 128 7.40 -19.90 -4.67
N LEU A 129 8.69 -19.66 -4.35
CA LEU A 129 9.73 -20.67 -4.51
C LEU A 129 9.48 -21.91 -3.65
N THR A 130 8.97 -21.69 -2.44
CA THR A 130 8.50 -22.73 -1.52
C THR A 130 7.32 -22.17 -0.72
N ASP A 131 6.68 -22.98 0.14
CA ASP A 131 5.66 -22.51 1.09
C ASP A 131 6.21 -21.50 2.12
N ARG A 132 7.54 -21.36 2.17
CA ARG A 132 8.24 -20.51 3.15
C ARG A 132 8.95 -19.33 2.54
N ILE A 133 9.29 -19.38 1.26
CA ILE A 133 10.12 -18.39 0.58
C ILE A 133 9.40 -17.90 -0.66
N TYR A 134 9.31 -16.59 -0.81
CA TYR A 134 8.83 -15.96 -2.03
C TYR A 134 9.77 -14.83 -2.48
N VAL A 135 9.73 -14.54 -3.77
CA VAL A 135 10.33 -13.35 -4.37
C VAL A 135 9.20 -12.57 -5.04
N ALA A 136 9.19 -11.26 -4.84
CA ALA A 136 8.14 -10.38 -5.33
C ALA A 136 8.73 -9.28 -6.21
N ALA A 137 7.98 -8.90 -7.23
CA ALA A 137 8.22 -7.69 -8.00
C ALA A 137 6.92 -6.90 -8.12
N GLY A 138 7.00 -5.59 -7.94
CA GLY A 138 5.84 -4.71 -8.00
C GLY A 138 6.13 -3.41 -8.72
N MET A 139 5.08 -2.74 -9.15
CA MET A 139 5.15 -1.44 -9.79
C MET A 139 3.97 -0.58 -9.32
N ASN A 140 4.29 0.61 -8.83
CA ASN A 140 3.31 1.66 -8.55
C ASN A 140 3.31 2.65 -9.72
N MET A 141 2.16 2.77 -10.38
CA MET A 141 2.02 3.57 -11.60
C MET A 141 2.11 5.06 -11.31
N ARG A 142 1.61 5.53 -10.17
CA ARG A 142 1.75 6.93 -9.76
C ARG A 142 3.22 7.34 -9.64
N ASN A 143 3.98 6.59 -8.85
CA ASN A 143 5.40 6.87 -8.65
C ASN A 143 6.18 6.79 -9.97
N ARG A 144 5.80 5.84 -10.83
CA ARG A 144 6.43 5.70 -12.14
C ARG A 144 6.17 6.90 -13.05
N ILE A 145 4.98 7.47 -13.01
CA ILE A 145 4.58 8.57 -13.90
C ILE A 145 5.05 9.92 -13.33
N GLU A 146 4.83 10.17 -12.04
CA GLU A 146 5.06 11.47 -11.41
C GLU A 146 6.50 11.72 -11.00
N LEU A 147 7.22 10.65 -10.59
CA LEU A 147 8.58 10.77 -10.07
C LEU A 147 9.66 10.35 -11.08
N SER A 148 9.28 9.99 -12.30
CA SER A 148 10.22 9.83 -13.41
C SER A 148 10.58 11.20 -13.94
N GLY A 149 11.82 11.65 -13.74
CA GLY A 149 12.30 12.92 -14.28
C GLY A 149 12.29 12.95 -15.81
N GLU A 150 12.21 14.15 -16.39
CA GLU A 150 12.24 14.37 -17.83
C GLU A 150 13.44 13.66 -18.49
N GLY A 151 13.14 12.77 -19.43
CA GLY A 151 14.15 12.07 -20.24
C GLY A 151 14.80 10.83 -19.63
N LYS A 152 14.54 10.46 -18.37
CA LYS A 152 15.08 9.24 -17.75
C LYS A 152 13.95 8.32 -17.28
N LYS A 153 13.53 7.41 -18.16
CA LYS A 153 12.67 6.25 -17.77
C LYS A 153 13.51 5.27 -16.95
N GLY A 154 13.85 5.64 -15.71
CA GLY A 154 14.56 4.78 -14.78
C GLY A 154 13.65 3.70 -14.17
N LEU A 155 14.18 2.97 -13.19
CA LEU A 155 13.44 1.96 -12.40
C LEU A 155 12.49 2.59 -11.35
N THR A 156 12.16 3.86 -11.49
CA THR A 156 11.26 4.59 -10.57
C THR A 156 9.89 3.92 -10.53
N GLY A 157 9.34 3.75 -9.32
CA GLY A 157 8.06 3.08 -9.10
C GLY A 157 8.15 1.54 -9.13
N ILE A 158 9.31 0.95 -9.38
CA ILE A 158 9.53 -0.50 -9.30
C ILE A 158 10.00 -0.86 -7.90
N THR A 159 9.44 -1.94 -7.37
CA THR A 159 9.82 -2.55 -6.09
C THR A 159 10.18 -4.01 -6.30
N LEU A 160 11.17 -4.48 -5.56
CA LEU A 160 11.55 -5.88 -5.49
C LEU A 160 11.54 -6.30 -4.03
N GLY A 161 11.10 -7.51 -3.75
CA GLY A 161 11.01 -8.01 -2.39
C GLY A 161 11.27 -9.50 -2.30
N THR A 162 11.57 -9.94 -1.10
CA THR A 162 11.63 -11.36 -0.74
C THR A 162 11.13 -11.54 0.67
N GLY A 163 10.50 -12.66 0.93
CA GLY A 163 10.02 -12.99 2.26
C GLY A 163 10.36 -14.42 2.67
N LEU A 164 10.57 -14.59 3.96
CA LEU A 164 10.89 -15.87 4.60
C LEU A 164 9.91 -16.08 5.75
N ARG A 165 9.18 -17.20 5.72
CA ARG A 165 8.28 -17.63 6.78
C ARG A 165 8.84 -18.84 7.52
N LEU A 166 9.13 -18.69 8.80
CA LEU A 166 9.66 -19.73 9.68
C LEU A 166 8.68 -19.98 10.84
N GLY A 167 7.72 -20.87 10.61
CA GLY A 167 6.68 -21.15 11.60
C GLY A 167 5.86 -19.91 11.93
N ARG A 168 6.05 -19.37 13.16
CA ARG A 168 5.37 -18.15 13.64
C ARG A 168 6.07 -16.84 13.29
N VAL A 169 7.28 -16.93 12.73
CA VAL A 169 8.09 -15.76 12.38
C VAL A 169 8.00 -15.50 10.89
N MET A 170 7.77 -14.25 10.49
CA MET A 170 7.85 -13.79 9.12
C MET A 170 8.89 -12.66 9.04
N PHE A 171 9.76 -12.76 8.07
CA PHE A 171 10.77 -11.74 7.75
C PHE A 171 10.62 -11.36 6.29
N ASP A 172 10.41 -10.08 6.01
CA ASP A 172 10.31 -9.55 4.66
C ASP A 172 11.36 -8.47 4.46
N LEU A 173 11.99 -8.51 3.31
CA LEU A 173 12.94 -7.51 2.83
C LEU A 173 12.43 -6.97 1.50
N SER A 174 12.29 -5.66 1.38
CA SER A 174 11.90 -5.02 0.14
C SER A 174 12.80 -3.83 -0.20
N PHE A 175 13.12 -3.74 -1.48
CA PHE A 175 13.84 -2.63 -2.08
C PHE A 175 12.91 -1.92 -3.05
N GLY A 176 12.81 -0.61 -2.94
CA GLY A 176 12.00 0.21 -3.83
C GLY A 176 12.74 1.45 -4.30
N LYS A 177 12.63 1.76 -5.58
CA LYS A 177 13.10 3.01 -6.13
C LYS A 177 11.93 3.96 -6.32
N TYR A 178 11.75 4.84 -5.35
CA TYR A 178 10.63 5.80 -5.34
C TYR A 178 10.94 7.05 -6.15
N GLN A 179 12.20 7.50 -6.19
CA GLN A 179 12.64 8.67 -6.96
C GLN A 179 13.88 8.33 -7.79
N VAL A 180 14.21 9.18 -8.74
CA VAL A 180 15.39 8.97 -9.61
C VAL A 180 16.69 8.90 -8.80
N SER A 181 16.79 9.70 -7.73
CA SER A 181 17.99 9.82 -6.87
C SER A 181 17.95 8.98 -5.61
N GLU A 182 16.76 8.49 -5.19
CA GLU A 182 16.60 7.83 -3.90
C GLU A 182 16.01 6.43 -4.03
N SER A 183 16.56 5.51 -3.23
CA SER A 183 16.05 4.16 -3.05
C SER A 183 15.82 3.88 -1.58
N SER A 184 14.82 3.07 -1.27
CA SER A 184 14.48 2.67 0.09
C SER A 184 14.63 1.17 0.26
N LEU A 185 15.18 0.77 1.40
CA LEU A 185 15.22 -0.61 1.86
C LEU A 185 14.32 -0.72 3.08
N ILE A 186 13.34 -1.61 3.04
CA ILE A 186 12.39 -1.83 4.12
C ILE A 186 12.54 -3.26 4.61
N CYS A 187 12.73 -3.42 5.91
CA CYS A 187 12.77 -4.71 6.60
C CYS A 187 11.55 -4.82 7.51
N ASN A 188 10.77 -5.87 7.34
CA ASN A 188 9.64 -6.20 8.20
C ASN A 188 9.94 -7.46 9.00
N PHE A 189 9.56 -7.43 10.26
CA PHE A 189 9.58 -8.58 11.13
C PHE A 189 8.20 -8.73 11.79
N ALA A 190 7.56 -9.87 11.61
CA ALA A 190 6.27 -10.18 12.21
C ALA A 190 6.32 -11.49 12.98
N PHE A 191 5.63 -11.53 14.10
CA PHE A 191 5.48 -12.71 14.94
C PHE A 191 4.00 -13.01 15.16
N ASN A 192 3.56 -14.19 14.77
CA ASN A 192 2.19 -14.65 14.97
C ASN A 192 2.12 -15.42 16.30
N ILE A 193 1.25 -14.95 17.18
CA ILE A 193 1.00 -15.52 18.52
C ILE A 193 -0.03 -16.66 18.43
#